data_8cd1549c22fbf28459c0403eb5feafec
#
_entry.id   8cd1549c22fbf28459c0403eb5feafec
#
_cell.length_a   1.000
_cell.length_b   1.000
_cell.length_c   1.000
_cell.angle_alpha   90.00
_cell.angle_beta   90.00
_cell.angle_gamma   90.00
#
_symmetry.space_group_name_H-M   'P 1'
#
loop_
_entity.id
_entity.type
_entity.pdbx_description
1 polymer ?
#
loop_
_entity_poly.entity_id
_entity_poly.type
_entity_poly.pdbx_seq_one_letter_code
_entity_poly.pdbx_strand_id
1 'polypeptide(L)'
;RKAPRVHVPVWQSFALSEVELTDSYFKKAMDLHKGYLLSLDVDRLIPHVRRSVGLQGKGDNYGGWEKHGGCTYGHYMSACAMMYASTGEKALLDKLNYMLDELQECQKQTPDGWFITGKRGKEGYLQLLQGNVVLNQPDETGQPWNYNQNGNSWYCIHKILAGLRDAYVYAGCRQAKDILMPLADFISHIALNLSLIHISEPTRQEAI
;
A
#
# COMPACT_ATOMS: atom_id res chain seq x y z
N ARG A 1 40.78 5.90 -8.16
CA ARG A 1 40.40 7.33 -8.30
C ARG A 1 39.02 7.49 -7.66
N LYS A 2 38.89 8.29 -6.59
CA LYS A 2 37.60 8.68 -6.03
C LYS A 2 36.90 9.59 -7.06
N ALA A 3 35.65 9.24 -7.38
CA ALA A 3 34.83 10.12 -8.21
C ALA A 3 34.67 11.49 -7.53
N PRO A 4 34.66 12.58 -8.30
CA PRO A 4 34.48 13.91 -7.74
C PRO A 4 33.13 14.00 -7.05
N ARG A 5 33.10 14.59 -5.85
CA ARG A 5 31.84 14.89 -5.15
C ARG A 5 31.08 15.92 -5.99
N VAL A 6 29.99 15.48 -6.61
CA VAL A 6 29.04 16.39 -7.27
C VAL A 6 28.35 17.17 -6.16
N HIS A 7 28.52 18.49 -6.15
CA HIS A 7 27.77 19.38 -5.26
C HIS A 7 26.35 19.48 -5.83
N VAL A 8 25.43 18.66 -5.32
CA VAL A 8 24.01 18.77 -5.64
C VAL A 8 23.46 19.92 -4.81
N PRO A 9 22.92 20.99 -5.41
CA PRO A 9 22.24 22.03 -4.63
C PRO A 9 21.09 21.38 -3.86
N VAL A 10 21.11 21.50 -2.54
CA VAL A 10 20.07 20.95 -1.66
C VAL A 10 18.88 21.91 -1.70
N TRP A 11 17.98 21.70 -2.64
CA TRP A 11 16.67 22.33 -2.60
C TRP A 11 15.82 21.58 -1.58
N GLN A 12 15.34 22.28 -0.58
CA GLN A 12 14.42 21.73 0.41
C GLN A 12 13.02 22.28 0.12
N SER A 13 12.05 21.39 -0.08
CA SER A 13 10.65 21.79 -0.15
C SER A 13 10.15 22.19 1.24
N PHE A 14 9.19 23.10 1.28
CA PHE A 14 8.47 23.39 2.52
C PHE A 14 7.72 22.13 3.00
N ALA A 15 7.64 21.98 4.32
CA ALA A 15 6.75 20.96 4.88
C ALA A 15 5.29 21.33 4.61
N LEU A 16 4.41 20.33 4.57
CA LEU A 16 2.97 20.56 4.34
C LEU A 16 2.35 21.48 5.40
N SER A 17 2.88 21.45 6.64
CA SER A 17 2.46 22.32 7.75
C SER A 17 2.98 23.75 7.64
N GLU A 18 3.92 24.02 6.75
CA GLU A 18 4.49 25.37 6.54
C GLU A 18 3.81 26.13 5.41
N VAL A 19 2.86 25.50 4.72
CA VAL A 19 2.12 26.08 3.57
C VAL A 19 0.64 26.16 3.91
N GLU A 20 0.11 27.37 3.93
CA GLU A 20 -1.31 27.61 4.13
C GLU A 20 -1.98 28.10 2.83
N LEU A 21 -3.11 27.49 2.48
CA LEU A 21 -3.93 27.98 1.38
C LEU A 21 -4.82 29.13 1.89
N THR A 22 -4.65 30.30 1.30
CA THR A 22 -5.54 31.44 1.54
C THR A 22 -6.91 31.23 0.89
N ASP A 23 -7.89 32.10 1.19
CA ASP A 23 -9.25 31.98 0.64
C ASP A 23 -9.22 31.98 -0.91
N SER A 24 -9.58 30.83 -1.49
CA SER A 24 -9.47 30.58 -2.92
C SER A 24 -10.28 29.35 -3.31
N TYR A 25 -10.37 29.11 -4.62
CA TYR A 25 -10.92 27.86 -5.14
C TYR A 25 -10.21 26.60 -4.58
N PHE A 26 -8.89 26.66 -4.46
CA PHE A 26 -8.09 25.53 -3.93
C PHE A 26 -8.37 25.28 -2.46
N LYS A 27 -8.55 26.31 -1.66
CA LYS A 27 -8.93 26.18 -0.24
C LYS A 27 -10.29 25.51 -0.10
N LYS A 28 -11.27 25.93 -0.89
CA LYS A 28 -12.61 25.32 -0.92
C LYS A 28 -12.55 23.84 -1.33
N ALA A 29 -11.76 23.52 -2.36
CA ALA A 29 -11.57 22.15 -2.81
C ALA A 29 -10.90 21.27 -1.72
N MET A 30 -9.91 21.80 -1.01
CA MET A 30 -9.28 21.12 0.12
C MET A 30 -10.27 20.85 1.25
N ASP A 31 -11.11 21.82 1.61
CA ASP A 31 -12.10 21.65 2.68
C ASP A 31 -13.19 20.64 2.30
N LEU A 32 -13.64 20.62 1.05
CA LEU A 32 -14.55 19.60 0.54
C LEU A 32 -13.92 18.21 0.59
N HIS A 33 -12.65 18.08 0.17
CA HIS A 33 -11.92 16.83 0.21
C HIS A 33 -11.70 16.34 1.65
N LYS A 34 -11.36 17.25 2.58
CA LYS A 34 -11.28 16.93 4.01
C LYS A 34 -12.60 16.35 4.52
N GLY A 35 -13.72 16.99 4.22
CA GLY A 35 -15.05 16.50 4.56
C GLY A 35 -15.34 15.10 3.99
N TYR A 36 -14.95 14.87 2.74
CA TYR A 36 -15.08 13.55 2.11
C TYR A 36 -14.23 12.48 2.83
N LEU A 37 -12.96 12.75 3.15
CA LEU A 37 -12.11 11.80 3.87
C LEU A 37 -12.69 11.46 5.26
N LEU A 38 -13.26 12.45 5.95
CA LEU A 38 -13.90 12.25 7.24
C LEU A 38 -15.20 11.44 7.15
N SER A 39 -15.90 11.50 6.02
CA SER A 39 -17.15 10.74 5.80
C SER A 39 -16.92 9.25 5.55
N LEU A 40 -15.71 8.84 5.15
CA LEU A 40 -15.40 7.45 4.88
C LEU A 40 -15.22 6.66 6.18
N ASP A 41 -15.83 5.47 6.20
CA ASP A 41 -15.74 4.52 7.30
C ASP A 41 -14.59 3.53 7.04
N VAL A 42 -13.64 3.47 7.96
CA VAL A 42 -12.47 2.58 7.87
C VAL A 42 -12.89 1.11 7.80
N ASP A 43 -13.90 0.71 8.58
CA ASP A 43 -14.38 -0.67 8.60
C ASP A 43 -14.96 -1.12 7.26
N ARG A 44 -15.35 -0.16 6.41
CA ARG A 44 -15.83 -0.42 5.06
C ARG A 44 -14.73 -0.39 3.99
N LEU A 45 -13.55 0.11 4.34
CA LEU A 45 -12.39 0.13 3.42
C LEU A 45 -11.55 -1.16 3.50
N ILE A 46 -11.51 -1.83 4.67
CA ILE A 46 -10.60 -2.94 4.93
C ILE A 46 -11.27 -4.28 5.31
N PRO A 47 -12.56 -4.54 5.09
CA PRO A 47 -13.16 -5.80 5.53
C PRO A 47 -12.56 -7.01 4.82
N HIS A 48 -12.11 -6.84 3.57
CA HIS A 48 -11.43 -7.88 2.80
C HIS A 48 -10.04 -8.21 3.38
N VAL A 49 -9.33 -7.23 3.92
CA VAL A 49 -8.01 -7.44 4.57
C VAL A 49 -8.20 -8.32 5.80
N ARG A 50 -9.16 -8.00 6.66
CA ARG A 50 -9.48 -8.81 7.85
C ARG A 50 -9.86 -10.24 7.47
N ARG A 51 -10.76 -10.41 6.51
CA ARG A 51 -11.20 -11.75 6.04
C ARG A 51 -10.05 -12.57 5.46
N SER A 52 -9.10 -11.94 4.77
CA SER A 52 -7.97 -12.65 4.15
C SER A 52 -7.00 -13.26 5.16
N VAL A 53 -6.99 -12.78 6.39
CA VAL A 53 -6.16 -13.33 7.49
C VAL A 53 -7.01 -14.11 8.51
N GLY A 54 -8.25 -14.43 8.18
CA GLY A 54 -9.15 -15.24 9.03
C GLY A 54 -9.91 -14.45 10.09
N LEU A 55 -9.84 -13.12 10.10
CA LEU A 55 -10.62 -12.28 10.99
C LEU A 55 -11.98 -11.93 10.38
N GLN A 56 -12.96 -11.68 11.24
CA GLN A 56 -14.25 -11.18 10.79
C GLN A 56 -14.13 -9.74 10.27
N GLY A 57 -14.72 -9.46 9.10
CA GLY A 57 -14.89 -8.10 8.62
C GLY A 57 -15.89 -7.34 9.50
N LYS A 58 -15.59 -6.08 9.82
CA LYS A 58 -16.42 -5.24 10.69
C LYS A 58 -17.51 -4.47 9.93
N GLY A 59 -17.38 -4.35 8.60
CA GLY A 59 -18.35 -3.67 7.75
C GLY A 59 -18.43 -4.28 6.36
N ASP A 60 -19.34 -3.77 5.55
CA ASP A 60 -19.48 -4.12 4.15
C ASP A 60 -18.77 -3.09 3.26
N ASN A 61 -18.11 -3.57 2.21
CA ASN A 61 -17.45 -2.70 1.24
C ASN A 61 -18.43 -1.67 0.65
N TYR A 62 -17.92 -0.52 0.23
CA TYR A 62 -18.69 0.49 -0.48
C TYR A 62 -19.18 0.01 -1.86
N GLY A 63 -18.55 -1.04 -2.42
CA GLY A 63 -18.89 -1.60 -3.72
C GLY A 63 -18.07 -1.04 -4.87
N GLY A 64 -17.08 -0.22 -4.56
CA GLY A 64 -16.11 0.34 -5.51
C GLY A 64 -14.80 -0.45 -5.58
N TRP A 65 -13.72 0.25 -5.74
CA TRP A 65 -12.37 -0.31 -5.89
C TRP A 65 -11.85 -1.00 -4.64
N GLU A 66 -12.35 -0.63 -3.46
CA GLU A 66 -11.94 -1.21 -2.19
C GLU A 66 -12.26 -2.71 -2.08
N LYS A 67 -13.25 -3.20 -2.82
CA LYS A 67 -13.58 -4.62 -2.86
C LYS A 67 -12.59 -5.49 -3.64
N HIS A 68 -11.74 -4.87 -4.45
CA HIS A 68 -10.80 -5.57 -5.35
C HIS A 68 -9.39 -5.74 -4.77
N GLY A 69 -9.22 -5.67 -3.47
CA GLY A 69 -8.00 -6.14 -2.83
C GLY A 69 -6.92 -5.11 -2.60
N GLY A 70 -7.27 -3.87 -2.29
CA GLY A 70 -6.32 -3.30 -1.39
C GLY A 70 -5.53 -2.07 -1.73
N CYS A 71 -5.61 -1.46 -2.89
CA CYS A 71 -4.89 -0.20 -3.06
C CYS A 71 -5.64 1.00 -2.43
N THR A 72 -6.96 0.93 -2.31
CA THR A 72 -7.78 2.06 -1.85
C THR A 72 -7.45 2.49 -0.43
N TYR A 73 -7.28 1.56 0.51
CA TYR A 73 -6.92 1.94 1.88
C TYR A 73 -5.50 2.51 1.99
N GLY A 74 -4.57 2.09 1.12
CA GLY A 74 -3.24 2.71 1.04
C GLY A 74 -3.34 4.18 0.60
N HIS A 75 -4.12 4.46 -0.44
CA HIS A 75 -4.41 5.83 -0.86
C HIS A 75 -5.09 6.65 0.24
N TYR A 76 -6.05 6.04 0.96
CA TYR A 76 -6.74 6.70 2.05
C TYR A 76 -5.78 7.08 3.19
N MET A 77 -4.86 6.18 3.58
CA MET A 77 -3.83 6.49 4.56
C MET A 77 -2.97 7.69 4.14
N SER A 78 -2.47 7.69 2.89
CA SER A 78 -1.71 8.82 2.35
C SER A 78 -2.51 10.12 2.39
N ALA A 79 -3.77 10.09 1.95
CA ALA A 79 -4.64 11.25 1.91
C ALA A 79 -4.92 11.81 3.32
N CYS A 80 -5.23 10.95 4.29
CA CYS A 80 -5.45 11.35 5.69
C CYS A 80 -4.18 11.92 6.30
N ALA A 81 -3.02 11.30 6.09
CA ALA A 81 -1.76 11.75 6.63
C ALA A 81 -1.35 13.14 6.11
N MET A 82 -1.43 13.34 4.78
CA MET A 82 -1.09 14.62 4.16
C MET A 82 -2.12 15.72 4.51
N MET A 83 -3.41 15.39 4.54
CA MET A 83 -4.45 16.33 4.93
C MET A 83 -4.31 16.74 6.41
N TYR A 84 -3.98 15.80 7.30
CA TYR A 84 -3.66 16.10 8.68
C TYR A 84 -2.44 17.02 8.79
N ALA A 85 -1.36 16.71 8.09
CA ALA A 85 -0.15 17.54 8.08
C ALA A 85 -0.41 18.99 7.61
N SER A 86 -1.30 19.16 6.62
CA SER A 86 -1.64 20.47 6.07
C SER A 86 -2.65 21.25 6.89
N THR A 87 -3.52 20.58 7.68
CA THR A 87 -4.67 21.24 8.33
C THR A 87 -4.68 21.13 9.83
N GLY A 88 -3.91 20.20 10.42
CA GLY A 88 -3.97 19.89 11.86
C GLY A 88 -5.27 19.20 12.29
N GLU A 89 -6.14 18.75 11.36
CA GLU A 89 -7.44 18.15 11.67
C GLU A 89 -7.30 16.81 12.39
N LYS A 90 -7.53 16.83 13.69
CA LYS A 90 -7.28 15.70 14.58
C LYS A 90 -8.14 14.48 14.27
N ALA A 91 -9.36 14.69 13.79
CA ALA A 91 -10.26 13.59 13.43
C ALA A 91 -9.70 12.72 12.29
N LEU A 92 -8.86 13.28 11.39
CA LEU A 92 -8.15 12.50 10.38
C LEU A 92 -7.05 11.64 11.00
N LEU A 93 -6.33 12.18 11.98
CA LEU A 93 -5.32 11.43 12.72
C LEU A 93 -5.96 10.26 13.50
N ASP A 94 -7.11 10.49 14.12
CA ASP A 94 -7.84 9.45 14.86
C ASP A 94 -8.29 8.32 13.94
N LYS A 95 -8.82 8.65 12.75
CA LYS A 95 -9.17 7.63 11.71
C LYS A 95 -7.95 6.87 11.21
N LEU A 96 -6.83 7.57 11.03
CA LEU A 96 -5.58 6.96 10.59
C LEU A 96 -5.04 5.98 11.64
N ASN A 97 -5.01 6.39 12.92
CA ASN A 97 -4.60 5.53 14.02
C ASN A 97 -5.51 4.29 14.14
N TYR A 98 -6.82 4.47 14.05
CA TYR A 98 -7.76 3.35 14.06
C TYR A 98 -7.48 2.36 12.90
N MET A 99 -7.22 2.85 11.69
CA MET A 99 -6.86 1.99 10.57
C MET A 99 -5.54 1.25 10.82
N LEU A 100 -4.55 1.91 11.40
CA LEU A 100 -3.27 1.29 11.74
C LEU A 100 -3.43 0.19 12.80
N ASP A 101 -4.30 0.40 13.80
CA ASP A 101 -4.62 -0.64 14.81
C ASP A 101 -5.22 -1.88 14.15
N GLU A 102 -6.16 -1.69 13.23
CA GLU A 102 -6.81 -2.76 12.48
C GLU A 102 -5.83 -3.52 11.57
N LEU A 103 -4.94 -2.80 10.87
CA LEU A 103 -3.92 -3.41 10.02
C LEU A 103 -2.88 -4.17 10.85
N GLN A 104 -2.50 -3.65 12.02
CA GLN A 104 -1.59 -4.35 12.91
C GLN A 104 -2.23 -5.62 13.50
N GLU A 105 -3.53 -5.58 13.81
CA GLU A 105 -4.26 -6.78 14.20
C GLU A 105 -4.23 -7.85 13.10
N CYS A 106 -4.45 -7.44 11.85
CA CYS A 106 -4.33 -8.34 10.70
C CYS A 106 -2.91 -8.91 10.56
N GLN A 107 -1.89 -8.07 10.74
CA GLN A 107 -0.49 -8.47 10.62
C GLN A 107 -0.10 -9.55 11.65
N LYS A 108 -0.65 -9.47 12.86
CA LYS A 108 -0.40 -10.46 13.93
C LYS A 108 -0.96 -11.87 13.64
N GLN A 109 -1.88 -11.98 12.68
CA GLN A 109 -2.47 -13.26 12.28
C GLN A 109 -1.56 -14.07 11.35
N THR A 110 -0.49 -13.48 10.83
CA THR A 110 0.42 -14.11 9.88
C THR A 110 1.83 -14.23 10.45
N PRO A 111 2.50 -15.38 10.28
CA PRO A 111 3.83 -15.62 10.89
C PRO A 111 4.91 -14.67 10.39
N ASP A 112 4.77 -14.19 9.14
CA ASP A 112 5.74 -13.34 8.45
C ASP A 112 5.28 -11.89 8.32
N GLY A 113 4.18 -11.54 8.99
CA GLY A 113 3.61 -10.19 8.95
C GLY A 113 2.97 -9.81 7.62
N TRP A 114 2.81 -10.73 6.67
CA TRP A 114 2.18 -10.47 5.39
C TRP A 114 0.65 -10.56 5.49
N PHE A 115 -0.06 -9.45 5.29
CA PHE A 115 -1.52 -9.40 5.28
C PHE A 115 -2.10 -8.91 3.95
N ILE A 116 -1.24 -8.53 3.01
CA ILE A 116 -1.68 -8.08 1.69
C ILE A 116 -1.95 -9.33 0.85
N THR A 117 -3.21 -9.66 0.71
CA THR A 117 -3.65 -10.85 -0.03
C THR A 117 -4.71 -10.48 -1.05
N GLY A 118 -4.74 -11.17 -2.18
CA GLY A 118 -5.79 -11.06 -3.17
C GLY A 118 -6.66 -12.30 -3.20
N LYS A 119 -7.43 -12.48 -4.28
CA LYS A 119 -8.33 -13.65 -4.46
C LYS A 119 -7.61 -15.00 -4.35
N ARG A 120 -6.33 -15.05 -4.72
CA ARG A 120 -5.49 -16.25 -4.63
C ARG A 120 -4.79 -16.41 -3.29
N GLY A 121 -4.95 -15.45 -2.39
CA GLY A 121 -4.24 -15.45 -1.13
C GLY A 121 -2.73 -15.31 -1.28
N LYS A 122 -2.02 -15.56 -0.17
CA LYS A 122 -0.56 -15.45 -0.09
C LYS A 122 0.15 -16.43 -1.03
N GLU A 123 -0.32 -17.66 -1.10
CA GLU A 123 0.31 -18.72 -1.93
C GLU A 123 0.31 -18.34 -3.41
N GLY A 124 -0.83 -17.94 -3.95
CA GLY A 124 -0.94 -17.52 -5.34
C GLY A 124 -0.07 -16.29 -5.65
N TYR A 125 0.07 -15.38 -4.69
CA TYR A 125 0.96 -14.24 -4.83
C TYR A 125 2.44 -14.64 -4.86
N LEU A 126 2.85 -15.55 -4.00
CA LEU A 126 4.22 -16.09 -4.00
C LEU A 126 4.55 -16.81 -5.30
N GLN A 127 3.64 -17.61 -5.82
CA GLN A 127 3.80 -18.27 -7.12
C GLN A 127 3.98 -17.26 -8.26
N LEU A 128 3.20 -16.17 -8.25
CA LEU A 128 3.38 -15.08 -9.21
C LEU A 128 4.75 -14.44 -9.13
N LEU A 129 5.20 -14.12 -7.93
CA LEU A 129 6.51 -13.51 -7.70
C LEU A 129 7.67 -14.43 -8.11
N GLN A 130 7.48 -15.73 -7.98
CA GLN A 130 8.47 -16.75 -8.37
C GLN A 130 8.45 -17.06 -9.88
N GLY A 131 7.62 -16.36 -10.65
CA GLY A 131 7.48 -16.61 -12.09
C GLY A 131 6.78 -17.93 -12.44
N ASN A 132 6.22 -18.62 -11.45
CA ASN A 132 5.54 -19.92 -11.64
C ASN A 132 4.12 -19.78 -12.21
N VAL A 133 3.64 -18.56 -12.34
CA VAL A 133 2.30 -18.26 -12.90
C VAL A 133 2.47 -17.59 -14.25
N VAL A 134 2.03 -18.27 -15.30
CA VAL A 134 1.98 -17.69 -16.63
C VAL A 134 0.81 -16.72 -16.69
N LEU A 135 1.11 -15.44 -16.94
CA LEU A 135 0.11 -14.43 -17.18
C LEU A 135 -0.82 -14.86 -18.32
N ASN A 136 -2.13 -14.72 -18.13
CA ASN A 136 -3.20 -15.13 -19.06
C ASN A 136 -3.56 -16.62 -19.09
N GLN A 137 -2.99 -17.48 -18.25
CA GLN A 137 -3.57 -18.80 -18.06
C GLN A 137 -4.81 -18.73 -17.16
N PRO A 138 -5.84 -19.53 -17.43
CA PRO A 138 -7.01 -19.62 -16.58
C PRO A 138 -6.62 -20.06 -15.16
N ASP A 139 -7.21 -19.41 -14.16
CA ASP A 139 -7.13 -19.88 -12.79
C ASP A 139 -8.05 -21.11 -12.60
N GLU A 140 -8.07 -21.65 -11.39
CA GLU A 140 -8.94 -22.76 -10.99
C GLU A 140 -10.44 -22.52 -11.20
N THR A 141 -10.84 -21.25 -11.42
CA THR A 141 -12.21 -20.87 -11.75
C THR A 141 -12.45 -20.72 -13.25
N GLY A 142 -11.43 -21.03 -14.08
CA GLY A 142 -11.48 -20.88 -15.54
C GLY A 142 -11.35 -19.44 -16.02
N GLN A 143 -11.04 -18.49 -15.12
CA GLN A 143 -10.85 -17.08 -15.50
C GLN A 143 -9.37 -16.80 -15.79
N PRO A 144 -9.06 -16.03 -16.85
CA PRO A 144 -7.69 -15.61 -17.12
C PRO A 144 -7.13 -14.87 -15.92
N TRP A 145 -5.91 -15.20 -15.54
CA TRP A 145 -5.21 -14.46 -14.49
C TRP A 145 -4.92 -13.06 -14.99
N ASN A 146 -5.69 -12.09 -14.51
CA ASN A 146 -5.50 -10.69 -14.86
C ASN A 146 -4.86 -9.97 -13.68
N TYR A 147 -3.64 -9.51 -13.88
CA TYR A 147 -2.86 -8.73 -12.94
C TYR A 147 -3.65 -7.55 -12.34
N ASN A 148 -4.48 -6.89 -13.14
CA ASN A 148 -5.29 -5.75 -12.71
C ASN A 148 -6.59 -6.14 -11.97
N GLN A 149 -7.10 -7.36 -12.18
CA GLN A 149 -8.39 -7.79 -11.61
C GLN A 149 -8.24 -8.57 -10.29
N ASN A 150 -7.07 -9.12 -10.02
CA ASN A 150 -6.85 -10.01 -8.87
C ASN A 150 -6.29 -9.30 -7.62
N GLY A 151 -6.21 -7.98 -7.63
CA GLY A 151 -6.03 -7.16 -6.43
C GLY A 151 -4.65 -7.17 -5.78
N ASN A 152 -3.71 -7.96 -6.29
CA ASN A 152 -2.33 -8.07 -5.78
C ASN A 152 -1.30 -7.56 -6.76
N SER A 153 -1.62 -6.53 -7.50
CA SER A 153 -0.63 -5.91 -8.35
C SER A 153 0.47 -5.26 -7.53
N TRP A 154 1.66 -5.20 -8.06
CA TRP A 154 2.74 -4.37 -7.52
C TRP A 154 2.28 -2.95 -7.22
N TYR A 155 1.32 -2.47 -8.00
CA TYR A 155 0.68 -1.18 -7.77
C TYR A 155 -0.04 -1.13 -6.41
N CYS A 156 -0.84 -2.14 -6.08
CA CYS A 156 -1.56 -2.18 -4.80
C CYS A 156 -0.59 -2.24 -3.62
N ILE A 157 0.44 -3.09 -3.71
CA ILE A 157 1.48 -3.18 -2.70
C ILE A 157 2.19 -1.84 -2.53
N HIS A 158 2.62 -1.24 -3.63
CA HIS A 158 3.25 0.08 -3.60
C HIS A 158 2.37 1.11 -2.90
N LYS A 159 1.05 1.13 -3.14
CA LYS A 159 0.13 2.08 -2.50
C LYS A 159 -0.04 1.83 -1.00
N ILE A 160 -0.03 0.58 -0.59
CA ILE A 160 -0.08 0.24 0.84
C ILE A 160 1.20 0.66 1.55
N LEU A 161 2.37 0.34 0.97
CA LEU A 161 3.65 0.77 1.52
C LEU A 161 3.77 2.30 1.54
N ALA A 162 3.31 2.98 0.48
CA ALA A 162 3.27 4.44 0.42
C ALA A 162 2.37 5.02 1.51
N GLY A 163 1.18 4.46 1.72
CA GLY A 163 0.25 4.90 2.77
C GLY A 163 0.84 4.76 4.17
N LEU A 164 1.48 3.64 4.47
CA LEU A 164 2.18 3.42 5.74
C LEU A 164 3.36 4.38 5.92
N ARG A 165 4.17 4.57 4.86
CA ARG A 165 5.25 5.55 4.89
C ARG A 165 4.73 6.96 5.16
N ASP A 166 3.67 7.36 4.49
CA ASP A 166 3.11 8.70 4.58
C ASP A 166 2.47 8.93 5.97
N ALA A 167 1.82 7.92 6.55
CA ALA A 167 1.35 7.95 7.92
C ALA A 167 2.50 8.18 8.92
N TYR A 168 3.64 7.52 8.71
CA TYR A 168 4.83 7.73 9.54
C TYR A 168 5.46 9.11 9.34
N VAL A 169 5.67 9.52 8.08
CA VAL A 169 6.44 10.73 7.75
C VAL A 169 5.62 12.00 7.99
N TYR A 170 4.36 12.03 7.56
CA TYR A 170 3.53 13.23 7.59
C TYR A 170 2.66 13.35 8.84
N ALA A 171 2.19 12.23 9.38
CA ALA A 171 1.33 12.23 10.56
C ALA A 171 2.06 11.82 11.85
N GLY A 172 3.34 11.41 11.78
CA GLY A 172 4.13 11.02 12.94
C GLY A 172 3.71 9.70 13.58
N CYS A 173 2.91 8.87 12.89
CA CYS A 173 2.41 7.59 13.39
C CYS A 173 3.54 6.55 13.41
N ARG A 174 4.17 6.34 14.56
CA ARG A 174 5.27 5.36 14.72
C ARG A 174 4.83 3.93 14.40
N GLN A 175 3.63 3.56 14.80
CA GLN A 175 3.02 2.26 14.51
C GLN A 175 3.00 1.93 13.01
N ALA A 176 2.81 2.93 12.14
CA ALA A 176 2.86 2.72 10.70
C ALA A 176 4.22 2.18 10.23
N LYS A 177 5.33 2.64 10.84
CA LYS A 177 6.66 2.10 10.58
C LYS A 177 6.79 0.65 11.05
N ASP A 178 6.24 0.33 12.23
CA ASP A 178 6.29 -1.01 12.79
C ASP A 178 5.52 -2.03 11.92
N ILE A 179 4.44 -1.58 11.27
CA ILE A 179 3.70 -2.38 10.28
C ILE A 179 4.47 -2.46 8.95
N LEU A 180 5.06 -1.36 8.51
CA LEU A 180 5.74 -1.24 7.21
C LEU A 180 6.96 -2.15 7.11
N MET A 181 7.80 -2.19 8.15
CA MET A 181 9.09 -2.88 8.08
C MET A 181 8.97 -4.37 7.78
N PRO A 182 8.13 -5.17 8.47
CA PRO A 182 7.96 -6.59 8.14
C PRO A 182 7.44 -6.82 6.72
N LEU A 183 6.56 -5.93 6.20
CA LEU A 183 6.08 -6.02 4.81
C LEU A 183 7.21 -5.75 3.82
N ALA A 184 8.03 -4.75 4.08
CA ALA A 184 9.16 -4.39 3.23
C ALA A 184 10.23 -5.50 3.23
N ASP A 185 10.53 -6.07 4.39
CA ASP A 185 11.48 -7.18 4.54
C ASP A 185 11.00 -8.42 3.77
N PHE A 186 9.72 -8.76 3.88
CA PHE A 186 9.11 -9.86 3.14
C PHE A 186 9.24 -9.67 1.62
N ILE A 187 8.91 -8.48 1.11
CA ILE A 187 9.00 -8.17 -0.32
C ILE A 187 10.46 -8.16 -0.78
N SER A 188 11.36 -7.58 0.01
CA SER A 188 12.79 -7.53 -0.29
C SER A 188 13.38 -8.92 -0.40
N HIS A 189 13.05 -9.82 0.53
CA HIS A 189 13.50 -11.20 0.50
C HIS A 189 13.06 -11.92 -0.78
N ILE A 190 11.82 -11.75 -1.19
CA ILE A 190 11.30 -12.34 -2.42
C ILE A 190 11.95 -11.72 -3.65
N ALA A 191 12.05 -10.39 -3.72
CA ALA A 191 12.64 -9.69 -4.86
C ALA A 191 14.11 -10.04 -5.08
N LEU A 192 14.88 -10.19 -4.01
CA LEU A 192 16.28 -10.61 -4.06
C LEU A 192 16.42 -12.05 -4.57
N ASN A 193 15.55 -12.96 -4.13
CA ASN A 193 15.56 -14.34 -4.59
C ASN A 193 15.19 -14.44 -6.08
N LEU A 194 14.23 -13.65 -6.55
CA LEU A 194 13.89 -13.56 -7.98
C LEU A 194 15.05 -13.03 -8.81
N SER A 195 15.74 -12.01 -8.33
CA SER A 195 16.91 -11.45 -9.02
C SER A 195 18.02 -12.47 -9.19
N LEU A 196 18.28 -13.31 -8.19
CA LEU A 196 19.28 -14.37 -8.24
C LEU A 196 18.92 -15.49 -9.21
N ILE A 197 17.64 -15.84 -9.36
CA ILE A 197 17.16 -16.84 -10.32
C ILE A 197 17.35 -16.32 -11.74
N HIS A 198 17.07 -15.07 -12.01
CA HIS A 198 17.24 -14.47 -13.34
C HIS A 198 18.71 -14.24 -13.73
N ILE A 199 19.60 -14.09 -12.76
CA ILE A 199 21.06 -13.97 -13.01
C ILE A 199 21.71 -15.33 -13.25
N SER A 200 21.15 -16.41 -12.70
CA SER A 200 21.72 -17.75 -12.80
C SER A 200 21.27 -18.55 -14.04
N GLU A 201 20.26 -18.13 -14.77
CA GLU A 201 19.91 -18.69 -16.07
C GLU A 201 20.59 -17.88 -17.19
N PRO A 202 21.65 -18.44 -17.82
CA PRO A 202 22.16 -17.86 -19.05
C PRO A 202 21.03 -18.00 -20.10
N THR A 203 20.59 -16.87 -20.65
CA THR A 203 19.77 -16.85 -21.84
C THR A 203 20.40 -17.79 -22.89
N ARG A 204 19.85 -18.98 -23.05
CA ARG A 204 20.07 -19.78 -24.25
C ARG A 204 19.43 -19.01 -25.41
N GLN A 205 20.16 -18.12 -26.00
CA GLN A 205 19.92 -17.73 -27.37
C GLN A 205 20.24 -18.97 -28.20
N GLU A 206 19.21 -19.75 -28.55
CA GLU A 206 19.34 -20.69 -29.64
C GLU A 206 19.53 -19.87 -30.91
N ALA A 207 20.76 -19.90 -31.40
CA ALA A 207 21.08 -19.42 -32.73
C ALA A 207 20.31 -20.30 -33.73
N ILE A 208 19.40 -19.70 -34.47
CA ILE A 208 18.87 -20.23 -35.73
C ILE A 208 19.74 -19.72 -36.87
#